data_fd8dbc0217eacd8060d31c01e6602b2a
#
_entry.id   fd8dbc0217eacd8060d31c01e6602b2a
#
_cell.length_a   1.000
_cell.length_b   1.000
_cell.length_c   1.000
_cell.angle_alpha   90.00
_cell.angle_beta   90.00
_cell.angle_gamma   90.00
#
_symmetry.space_group_name_H-M   'P 1'
#
loop_
_entity.id
_entity.type
_entity.pdbx_description
1 polymer ?
#
loop_
_entity_poly.entity_id
_entity_poly.type
_entity_poly.pdbx_seq_one_letter_code
_entity_poly.pdbx_strand_id
1 'polypeptide(L)'
;MDMSKIGFDNQKYLTTQSEQIRRRIDQFGGKLYLEFGGKLFDDYHASRVLPGFEPDSKMRMLQQLKDDVEIVIAINAEDIERNKVRSDLGITYDADVLRLIDTFRDLGLYVGSVVMTRYAAKPASVAFRRRLKRSGIPCYRHYSIAGYPHDVAHIVSDKGFGANDFIETTRPLVVVTAPGPGSGKMATCLSQLYHEHKRGIAAGYAKFETFPVWNLPLQHPVNLAYEAATADLNDVNMIDHYHLEAYGVRSVNYNRDVEIFPVLKAMFERIHGSSPYQSPTDMGVNMVGNCIVDDDVCCAASQMEILRRYYAARVDAVRGKDVEETIRKLELVMKQADVTPDLFPAVAASLKRASETDGPAGAMVLPDGRLITGRTSETLGAASALLLNALKTLAGIDDEKHLIASHVLEPICDLKTGYMGHRNPRLHTDEVLLALTISALSDPVAQQAKEQLKNLRGSEAHFTVILSEEDEKLLRRLGIHVSFEPKYETRRLYHK
;
A
#
# COMPACT_ATOMS: atom_id res chain seq x y z
N MET A 1 -19.73 -7.94 -12.24
CA MET A 1 -18.27 -8.01 -12.44
C MET A 1 -17.79 -9.31 -11.80
N ASP A 2 -17.18 -10.19 -12.55
CA ASP A 2 -16.64 -11.43 -12.00
C ASP A 2 -15.26 -11.13 -11.39
N MET A 3 -15.21 -11.05 -10.07
CA MET A 3 -14.01 -10.70 -9.29
C MET A 3 -13.00 -11.86 -9.21
N SER A 4 -13.34 -13.04 -9.74
CA SER A 4 -12.45 -14.20 -9.77
C SER A 4 -11.46 -14.20 -10.93
N LYS A 5 -11.65 -13.28 -11.89
CA LYS A 5 -10.78 -13.18 -13.07
C LYS A 5 -9.41 -12.62 -12.72
N ILE A 6 -8.39 -13.23 -13.30
CA ILE A 6 -7.00 -12.81 -13.15
C ILE A 6 -6.64 -11.91 -14.34
N GLY A 7 -6.21 -10.67 -14.04
CA GLY A 7 -5.73 -9.71 -15.03
C GLY A 7 -4.22 -9.58 -15.08
N PHE A 8 -3.50 -10.18 -14.11
CA PHE A 8 -2.06 -10.03 -13.95
C PHE A 8 -1.38 -11.37 -13.66
N ASP A 9 -0.33 -11.65 -14.41
CA ASP A 9 0.51 -12.86 -14.20
C ASP A 9 1.64 -12.57 -13.22
N ASN A 10 1.41 -12.91 -11.96
CA ASN A 10 2.37 -12.69 -10.89
C ASN A 10 3.65 -13.51 -11.04
N GLN A 11 3.56 -14.75 -11.55
CA GLN A 11 4.74 -15.59 -11.72
C GLN A 11 5.66 -15.05 -12.82
N LYS A 12 5.07 -14.61 -13.94
CA LYS A 12 5.80 -13.93 -15.01
C LYS A 12 6.47 -12.65 -14.49
N TYR A 13 5.76 -11.87 -13.64
CA TYR A 13 6.32 -10.68 -13.03
C TYR A 13 7.55 -10.97 -12.18
N LEU A 14 7.47 -11.94 -11.28
CA LEU A 14 8.60 -12.33 -10.43
C LEU A 14 9.83 -12.69 -11.27
N THR A 15 9.64 -13.45 -12.35
CA THR A 15 10.71 -13.89 -13.24
C THR A 15 11.31 -12.73 -14.03
N THR A 16 10.47 -11.96 -14.75
CA THR A 16 10.93 -10.88 -15.64
C THR A 16 11.57 -9.73 -14.87
N GLN A 17 11.01 -9.38 -13.70
CA GLN A 17 11.56 -8.34 -12.84
C GLN A 17 12.93 -8.75 -12.29
N SER A 18 13.09 -10.00 -11.82
CA SER A 18 14.37 -10.52 -11.33
C SER A 18 15.43 -10.59 -12.42
N GLU A 19 15.06 -11.03 -13.63
CA GLU A 19 15.96 -11.05 -14.79
C GLU A 19 16.42 -9.63 -15.17
N GLN A 20 15.52 -8.66 -15.14
CA GLN A 20 15.86 -7.27 -15.45
C GLN A 20 16.82 -6.68 -14.41
N ILE A 21 16.66 -7.03 -13.13
CA ILE A 21 17.61 -6.63 -12.08
C ILE A 21 18.99 -7.24 -12.35
N ARG A 22 19.08 -8.54 -12.70
CA ARG A 22 20.35 -9.19 -13.03
C ARG A 22 21.03 -8.55 -14.24
N ARG A 23 20.27 -8.22 -15.30
CA ARG A 23 20.80 -7.48 -16.46
C ARG A 23 21.38 -6.12 -16.06
N ARG A 24 20.75 -5.42 -15.11
CA ARG A 24 21.28 -4.15 -14.59
C ARG A 24 22.60 -4.35 -13.81
N ILE A 25 22.72 -5.42 -13.01
CA ILE A 25 23.96 -5.76 -12.32
C ILE A 25 25.10 -5.95 -13.35
N ASP A 26 24.84 -6.75 -14.38
CA ASP A 26 25.83 -7.02 -15.44
C ASP A 26 26.20 -5.76 -16.22
N GLN A 27 25.21 -4.91 -16.56
CA GLN A 27 25.39 -3.64 -17.26
C GLN A 27 26.37 -2.71 -16.52
N PHE A 28 26.38 -2.74 -15.20
CA PHE A 28 27.19 -1.87 -14.35
C PHE A 28 28.44 -2.54 -13.79
N GLY A 29 28.91 -3.61 -14.41
CA GLY A 29 30.16 -4.25 -14.05
C GLY A 29 30.10 -5.12 -12.80
N GLY A 30 28.91 -5.61 -12.43
CA GLY A 30 28.73 -6.61 -11.37
C GLY A 30 28.26 -6.03 -10.03
N LYS A 31 27.92 -4.72 -9.94
CA LYS A 31 27.38 -4.14 -8.71
C LYS A 31 26.26 -3.14 -8.97
N LEU A 32 25.16 -3.28 -8.25
CA LEU A 32 23.98 -2.43 -8.38
C LEU A 32 23.46 -1.97 -7.02
N TYR A 33 23.30 -0.66 -6.85
CA TYR A 33 22.54 -0.05 -5.75
C TYR A 33 21.10 0.13 -6.20
N LEU A 34 20.19 -0.67 -5.66
CA LEU A 34 18.77 -0.66 -5.99
C LEU A 34 17.98 0.09 -4.92
N GLU A 35 17.52 1.29 -5.26
CA GLU A 35 16.59 2.01 -4.40
C GLU A 35 15.22 1.31 -4.42
N PHE A 36 14.79 0.85 -3.27
CA PHE A 36 13.52 0.16 -3.15
C PHE A 36 12.45 1.12 -2.61
N GLY A 37 11.57 1.56 -3.50
CA GLY A 37 10.47 2.44 -3.17
C GLY A 37 9.19 1.70 -2.76
N GLY A 38 8.25 2.42 -2.14
CA GLY A 38 6.94 1.91 -1.77
C GLY A 38 6.96 0.89 -0.63
N LYS A 39 5.83 0.21 -0.44
CA LYS A 39 5.68 -0.85 0.58
C LYS A 39 6.35 -2.12 0.09
N LEU A 40 7.29 -2.64 0.86
CA LEU A 40 7.96 -3.92 0.61
C LEU A 40 7.05 -5.10 0.98
N PHE A 41 6.31 -4.93 2.07
CA PHE A 41 5.35 -5.88 2.58
C PHE A 41 3.95 -5.32 2.34
N ASP A 42 3.00 -6.18 2.05
CA ASP A 42 1.59 -5.82 1.98
C ASP A 42 1.27 -4.73 0.95
N ASP A 43 1.74 -4.91 -0.30
CA ASP A 43 1.39 -3.99 -1.40
C ASP A 43 -0.05 -4.20 -1.85
N TYR A 44 -0.97 -3.85 -0.94
CA TYR A 44 -2.41 -3.99 -1.19
C TYR A 44 -2.93 -3.08 -2.29
N HIS A 45 -2.24 -1.97 -2.60
CA HIS A 45 -2.65 -1.14 -3.73
C HIS A 45 -2.45 -1.91 -5.04
N ALA A 46 -1.27 -2.47 -5.26
CA ALA A 46 -0.98 -3.25 -6.47
C ALA A 46 -1.96 -4.43 -6.60
N SER A 47 -2.22 -5.18 -5.53
CA SER A 47 -3.15 -6.31 -5.59
C SER A 47 -4.61 -5.92 -5.86
N ARG A 48 -5.01 -4.69 -5.53
CA ARG A 48 -6.36 -4.19 -5.84
C ARG A 48 -6.53 -3.70 -7.27
N VAL A 49 -5.49 -3.16 -7.89
CA VAL A 49 -5.55 -2.62 -9.27
C VAL A 49 -5.07 -3.61 -10.32
N LEU A 50 -4.35 -4.64 -9.91
CA LEU A 50 -3.83 -5.71 -10.77
C LEU A 50 -4.28 -7.08 -10.22
N PRO A 51 -5.53 -7.52 -10.48
CA PRO A 51 -6.03 -8.81 -10.01
C PRO A 51 -5.13 -9.96 -10.42
N GLY A 52 -4.59 -10.69 -9.45
CA GLY A 52 -3.55 -11.69 -9.63
C GLY A 52 -2.18 -11.29 -9.07
N PHE A 53 -1.93 -10.00 -8.83
CA PHE A 53 -0.74 -9.53 -8.11
C PHE A 53 -0.82 -9.93 -6.63
N GLU A 54 0.17 -10.65 -6.14
CA GLU A 54 0.25 -11.05 -4.73
C GLU A 54 0.91 -9.94 -3.90
N PRO A 55 0.35 -9.54 -2.73
CA PRO A 55 0.87 -8.43 -1.91
C PRO A 55 2.32 -8.58 -1.47
N ASP A 56 2.81 -9.83 -1.35
CA ASP A 56 4.18 -10.18 -0.95
C ASP A 56 5.15 -10.38 -2.12
N SER A 57 4.73 -10.09 -3.36
CA SER A 57 5.52 -10.34 -4.58
C SER A 57 6.91 -9.72 -4.54
N LYS A 58 7.05 -8.52 -3.97
CA LYS A 58 8.36 -7.86 -3.83
C LYS A 58 9.31 -8.66 -2.94
N MET A 59 8.78 -9.23 -1.87
CA MET A 59 9.58 -10.06 -0.95
C MET A 59 9.96 -11.40 -1.58
N ARG A 60 9.01 -12.05 -2.26
CA ARG A 60 9.29 -13.30 -2.99
C ARG A 60 10.34 -13.12 -4.08
N MET A 61 10.31 -11.98 -4.77
CA MET A 61 11.34 -11.61 -5.74
C MET A 61 12.72 -11.48 -5.07
N LEU A 62 12.82 -10.76 -3.94
CA LEU A 62 14.08 -10.65 -3.21
C LEU A 62 14.58 -12.01 -2.69
N GLN A 63 13.68 -12.91 -2.30
CA GLN A 63 14.03 -14.28 -1.92
C GLN A 63 14.60 -15.10 -3.10
N GLN A 64 14.14 -14.86 -4.35
CA GLN A 64 14.75 -15.47 -5.55
C GLN A 64 16.17 -14.96 -5.81
N LEU A 65 16.52 -13.80 -5.29
CA LEU A 65 17.83 -13.15 -5.41
C LEU A 65 18.65 -13.24 -4.11
N LYS A 66 18.25 -14.07 -3.14
CA LYS A 66 18.78 -14.07 -1.76
C LYS A 66 20.29 -14.21 -1.67
N ASP A 67 20.92 -14.93 -2.57
CA ASP A 67 22.36 -15.17 -2.56
C ASP A 67 23.16 -13.96 -3.08
N ASP A 68 22.54 -13.13 -3.92
CA ASP A 68 23.11 -11.93 -4.52
C ASP A 68 22.76 -10.65 -3.76
N VAL A 69 21.72 -10.66 -2.89
CA VAL A 69 21.16 -9.45 -2.27
C VAL A 69 21.71 -9.17 -0.89
N GLU A 70 22.09 -7.92 -0.66
CA GLU A 70 22.38 -7.33 0.65
C GLU A 70 21.43 -6.16 0.92
N ILE A 71 20.79 -6.16 2.09
CA ILE A 71 19.84 -5.11 2.49
C ILE A 71 20.57 -4.04 3.31
N VAL A 72 20.41 -2.78 2.91
CA VAL A 72 20.79 -1.59 3.68
C VAL A 72 19.51 -0.82 4.03
N ILE A 73 19.29 -0.56 5.31
CA ILE A 73 18.09 0.15 5.77
C ILE A 73 18.45 1.60 6.08
N ALA A 74 17.88 2.55 5.32
CA ALA A 74 18.07 3.98 5.53
C ALA A 74 17.01 4.52 6.49
N ILE A 75 17.43 5.32 7.49
CA ILE A 75 16.54 6.03 8.40
C ILE A 75 17.00 7.47 8.61
N ASN A 76 16.07 8.41 8.55
CA ASN A 76 16.36 9.81 8.83
C ASN A 76 16.53 10.05 10.34
N ALA A 77 17.65 10.57 10.77
CA ALA A 77 17.92 10.85 12.18
C ALA A 77 16.93 11.85 12.79
N GLU A 78 16.41 12.80 12.01
CA GLU A 78 15.38 13.74 12.49
C GLU A 78 14.03 13.05 12.75
N ASP A 79 13.68 11.99 11.99
CA ASP A 79 12.48 11.21 12.24
C ASP A 79 12.58 10.41 13.55
N ILE A 80 13.79 9.95 13.92
CA ILE A 80 14.07 9.34 15.23
C ILE A 80 13.88 10.37 16.36
N GLU A 81 14.46 11.57 16.21
CA GLU A 81 14.35 12.63 17.23
C GLU A 81 12.91 13.09 17.47
N ARG A 82 12.07 13.04 16.43
CA ARG A 82 10.65 13.43 16.52
C ARG A 82 9.73 12.28 16.93
N ASN A 83 10.27 11.09 17.19
CA ASN A 83 9.48 9.87 17.43
C ASN A 83 8.40 9.66 16.34
N LYS A 84 8.78 9.85 15.07
CA LYS A 84 7.82 9.72 13.96
C LYS A 84 7.25 8.32 13.90
N VAL A 85 5.92 8.24 13.87
CA VAL A 85 5.17 6.98 13.89
C VAL A 85 4.70 6.61 12.49
N ARG A 86 4.79 5.32 12.18
CA ARG A 86 4.10 4.73 11.01
C ARG A 86 2.61 4.62 11.31
N SER A 87 1.78 5.34 10.56
CA SER A 87 0.34 5.39 10.78
C SER A 87 -0.38 4.04 10.59
N ASP A 88 0.16 3.18 9.73
CA ASP A 88 -0.39 1.85 9.43
C ASP A 88 -0.06 0.80 10.49
N LEU A 89 1.03 0.96 11.23
CA LEU A 89 1.49 0.00 12.25
C LEU A 89 1.44 0.55 13.69
N GLY A 90 1.32 1.87 13.85
CA GLY A 90 1.30 2.51 15.17
C GLY A 90 2.64 2.46 15.93
N ILE A 91 3.77 2.15 15.25
CA ILE A 91 5.09 2.07 15.84
C ILE A 91 6.02 3.16 15.31
N THR A 92 7.04 3.54 16.10
CA THR A 92 8.02 4.53 15.67
C THR A 92 8.93 4.00 14.56
N TYR A 93 9.51 4.89 13.75
CA TYR A 93 10.37 4.51 12.62
C TYR A 93 11.61 3.73 13.05
N ASP A 94 12.22 4.05 14.18
CA ASP A 94 13.34 3.29 14.74
C ASP A 94 12.92 1.88 15.20
N ALA A 95 11.74 1.74 15.80
CA ALA A 95 11.17 0.43 16.11
C ALA A 95 10.86 -0.37 14.85
N ASP A 96 10.36 0.30 13.79
CA ASP A 96 10.12 -0.36 12.51
C ASP A 96 11.40 -0.81 11.82
N VAL A 97 12.50 -0.07 11.91
CA VAL A 97 13.82 -0.54 11.43
C VAL A 97 14.20 -1.87 12.08
N LEU A 98 14.02 -2.01 13.38
CA LEU A 98 14.35 -3.27 14.08
C LEU A 98 13.42 -4.41 13.63
N ARG A 99 12.13 -4.13 13.49
CA ARG A 99 11.16 -5.09 12.96
C ARG A 99 11.52 -5.51 11.52
N LEU A 100 11.92 -4.57 10.67
CA LEU A 100 12.35 -4.87 9.29
C LEU A 100 13.58 -5.78 9.28
N ILE A 101 14.57 -5.52 10.15
CA ILE A 101 15.76 -6.37 10.27
C ILE A 101 15.36 -7.80 10.62
N ASP A 102 14.53 -7.98 11.64
CA ASP A 102 14.09 -9.31 12.05
C ASP A 102 13.29 -9.99 10.92
N THR A 103 12.36 -9.27 10.31
CA THR A 103 11.54 -9.81 9.20
C THR A 103 12.40 -10.24 8.00
N PHE A 104 13.40 -9.45 7.60
CA PHE A 104 14.29 -9.83 6.49
C PHE A 104 15.12 -11.06 6.84
N ARG A 105 15.63 -11.16 8.07
CA ARG A 105 16.40 -12.32 8.56
C ARG A 105 15.55 -13.59 8.61
N ASP A 106 14.32 -13.48 9.09
CA ASP A 106 13.35 -14.60 9.12
C ASP A 106 13.05 -15.14 7.70
N LEU A 107 13.10 -14.25 6.70
CA LEU A 107 12.96 -14.60 5.28
C LEU A 107 14.26 -15.11 4.64
N GLY A 108 15.34 -15.23 5.40
CA GLY A 108 16.64 -15.70 4.92
C GLY A 108 17.42 -14.66 4.11
N LEU A 109 17.09 -13.38 4.20
CA LEU A 109 17.79 -12.29 3.52
C LEU A 109 18.91 -11.71 4.40
N TYR A 110 20.02 -11.38 3.76
CA TYR A 110 21.16 -10.78 4.47
C TYR A 110 20.95 -9.27 4.68
N VAL A 111 20.87 -8.85 5.92
CA VAL A 111 20.83 -7.43 6.31
C VAL A 111 22.26 -7.02 6.69
N GLY A 112 22.90 -6.25 5.81
CA GLY A 112 24.29 -5.82 5.99
C GLY A 112 24.41 -4.69 7.01
N SER A 113 23.57 -3.65 6.91
CA SER A 113 23.75 -2.47 7.75
C SER A 113 22.49 -1.57 7.81
N VAL A 114 22.56 -0.60 8.72
CA VAL A 114 21.66 0.55 8.78
C VAL A 114 22.46 1.82 8.48
N VAL A 115 21.91 2.73 7.70
CA VAL A 115 22.44 4.07 7.47
C VAL A 115 21.54 5.13 8.07
N MET A 116 22.06 5.95 8.94
CA MET A 116 21.37 7.10 9.52
C MET A 116 21.66 8.34 8.69
N THR A 117 20.68 8.80 7.93
CA THR A 117 20.76 10.00 7.10
C THR A 117 20.48 11.26 7.91
N ARG A 118 20.97 12.42 7.46
CA ARG A 118 20.90 13.71 8.17
C ARG A 118 21.37 13.62 9.63
N TYR A 119 22.42 12.83 9.85
CA TYR A 119 22.95 12.59 11.18
C TYR A 119 23.61 13.85 11.77
N ALA A 120 23.19 14.22 12.98
CA ALA A 120 23.68 15.39 13.70
C ALA A 120 24.04 15.11 15.17
N ALA A 121 24.31 13.85 15.52
CA ALA A 121 24.69 13.38 16.85
C ALA A 121 23.73 13.81 17.99
N LYS A 122 22.43 13.93 17.70
CA LYS A 122 21.42 14.25 18.70
C LYS A 122 21.11 13.04 19.62
N PRO A 123 20.51 13.24 20.81
CA PRO A 123 20.39 12.21 21.85
C PRO A 123 19.71 10.91 21.41
N ALA A 124 18.55 10.98 20.75
CA ALA A 124 17.79 9.80 20.35
C ALA A 124 18.51 9.00 19.25
N SER A 125 19.08 9.69 18.25
CA SER A 125 19.85 9.06 17.18
C SER A 125 21.15 8.41 17.72
N VAL A 126 21.83 9.03 18.68
CA VAL A 126 22.98 8.43 19.36
C VAL A 126 22.57 7.17 20.16
N ALA A 127 21.45 7.23 20.88
CA ALA A 127 20.94 6.08 21.63
C ALA A 127 20.56 4.92 20.69
N PHE A 128 19.87 5.21 19.59
CA PHE A 128 19.51 4.21 18.59
C PHE A 128 20.74 3.55 17.94
N ARG A 129 21.75 4.35 17.58
CA ARG A 129 23.03 3.84 17.07
C ARG A 129 23.72 2.89 18.06
N ARG A 130 23.71 3.22 19.37
CA ARG A 130 24.26 2.33 20.41
C ARG A 130 23.48 1.04 20.50
N ARG A 131 22.14 1.09 20.34
CA ARG A 131 21.28 -0.10 20.33
C ARG A 131 21.64 -1.02 19.17
N LEU A 132 21.74 -0.48 17.93
CA LEU A 132 22.16 -1.25 16.74
C LEU A 132 23.52 -1.91 16.95
N LYS A 133 24.52 -1.15 17.48
CA LYS A 133 25.86 -1.69 17.76
C LYS A 133 25.82 -2.86 18.76
N ARG A 134 24.99 -2.76 19.81
CA ARG A 134 24.84 -3.86 20.80
C ARG A 134 24.21 -5.10 20.17
N SER A 135 23.36 -4.94 19.16
CA SER A 135 22.75 -6.02 18.40
C SER A 135 23.65 -6.54 17.26
N GLY A 136 24.92 -6.09 17.18
CA GLY A 136 25.85 -6.52 16.14
C GLY A 136 25.53 -6.00 14.74
N ILE A 137 24.74 -4.93 14.62
CA ILE A 137 24.33 -4.36 13.34
C ILE A 137 25.23 -3.15 13.03
N PRO A 138 25.98 -3.17 11.91
CA PRO A 138 26.76 -2.03 11.45
C PRO A 138 25.83 -0.82 11.21
N CYS A 139 26.28 0.37 11.64
CA CYS A 139 25.50 1.59 11.47
C CYS A 139 26.37 2.73 10.98
N TYR A 140 26.10 3.17 9.75
CA TYR A 140 26.81 4.24 9.05
C TYR A 140 26.07 5.57 9.18
N ARG A 141 26.80 6.68 8.94
CA ARG A 141 26.28 8.04 9.10
C ARG A 141 26.41 8.80 7.79
N HIS A 142 25.32 9.34 7.32
CA HIS A 142 25.28 10.28 6.23
C HIS A 142 24.78 11.63 6.77
N TYR A 143 25.45 12.70 6.40
CA TYR A 143 25.23 14.03 6.94
C TYR A 143 24.32 14.86 6.02
N SER A 144 23.78 15.95 6.55
CA SER A 144 23.10 16.94 5.72
C SER A 144 24.11 17.67 4.86
N ILE A 145 23.89 17.70 3.55
CA ILE A 145 24.75 18.38 2.58
C ILE A 145 24.13 19.71 2.22
N ALA A 146 24.87 20.80 2.37
CA ALA A 146 24.40 22.13 2.03
C ALA A 146 24.10 22.22 0.53
N GLY A 147 23.01 22.92 0.17
CA GLY A 147 22.60 23.09 -1.24
C GLY A 147 21.96 21.86 -1.90
N TYR A 148 21.78 20.73 -1.15
CA TYR A 148 21.11 19.55 -1.70
C TYR A 148 19.63 19.88 -2.03
N PRO A 149 19.09 19.48 -3.19
CA PRO A 149 19.72 18.67 -4.25
C PRO A 149 20.38 19.48 -5.39
N HIS A 150 20.43 20.82 -5.36
CA HIS A 150 20.74 21.66 -6.51
C HIS A 150 22.21 22.03 -6.67
N ASP A 151 22.99 22.16 -5.60
CA ASP A 151 24.44 22.43 -5.70
C ASP A 151 25.23 21.14 -6.00
N VAL A 152 25.11 20.67 -7.25
CA VAL A 152 25.74 19.44 -7.70
C VAL A 152 27.25 19.45 -7.49
N ALA A 153 27.89 20.62 -7.66
CA ALA A 153 29.34 20.76 -7.51
C ALA A 153 29.80 20.49 -6.09
N HIS A 154 29.06 20.99 -5.11
CA HIS A 154 29.33 20.72 -3.69
C HIS A 154 28.91 19.32 -3.28
N ILE A 155 27.73 18.87 -3.71
CA ILE A 155 27.17 17.56 -3.34
C ILE A 155 28.11 16.42 -3.79
N VAL A 156 28.57 16.47 -5.06
CA VAL A 156 29.50 15.48 -5.63
C VAL A 156 30.95 15.93 -5.42
N SER A 157 31.34 16.01 -4.16
CA SER A 157 32.69 16.40 -3.74
C SER A 157 33.09 15.67 -2.44
N ASP A 158 34.37 15.79 -2.07
CA ASP A 158 34.89 15.22 -0.79
C ASP A 158 34.23 15.86 0.44
N LYS A 159 33.69 17.09 0.32
CA LYS A 159 32.93 17.78 1.38
C LYS A 159 31.43 17.48 1.37
N GLY A 160 30.91 16.97 0.26
CA GLY A 160 29.55 16.51 0.10
C GLY A 160 29.43 15.00 0.37
N PHE A 161 29.24 14.21 -0.69
CA PHE A 161 29.14 12.75 -0.57
C PHE A 161 30.37 12.12 0.07
N GLY A 162 31.57 12.66 -0.16
CA GLY A 162 32.80 12.17 0.43
C GLY A 162 32.90 12.30 1.95
N ALA A 163 32.12 13.21 2.57
CA ALA A 163 32.03 13.34 4.02
C ALA A 163 31.14 12.27 4.69
N ASN A 164 30.29 11.59 3.92
CA ASN A 164 29.49 10.47 4.41
C ASN A 164 30.34 9.22 4.67
N ASP A 165 29.97 8.43 5.67
CA ASP A 165 30.62 7.13 5.88
C ASP A 165 30.40 6.26 4.63
N PHE A 166 31.44 5.60 4.15
CA PHE A 166 31.30 4.54 3.13
C PHE A 166 30.64 3.33 3.77
N ILE A 167 29.58 2.82 3.16
CA ILE A 167 28.92 1.59 3.60
C ILE A 167 29.64 0.41 2.97
N GLU A 168 30.33 -0.39 3.78
CA GLU A 168 30.94 -1.62 3.31
C GLU A 168 29.87 -2.64 2.92
N THR A 169 29.89 -3.07 1.67
CA THR A 169 28.94 -4.02 1.10
C THR A 169 29.68 -5.16 0.42
N THR A 170 29.11 -6.37 0.50
CA THR A 170 29.79 -7.61 0.09
C THR A 170 29.13 -8.30 -1.09
N ARG A 171 27.89 -7.90 -1.44
CA ARG A 171 27.09 -8.57 -2.47
C ARG A 171 26.89 -7.69 -3.70
N PRO A 172 26.63 -8.30 -4.89
CA PRO A 172 26.45 -7.57 -6.14
C PRO A 172 25.18 -6.71 -6.17
N LEU A 173 24.11 -7.11 -5.48
CA LEU A 173 22.86 -6.36 -5.38
C LEU A 173 22.70 -5.76 -3.99
N VAL A 174 22.83 -4.45 -3.88
CA VAL A 174 22.62 -3.71 -2.63
C VAL A 174 21.24 -3.03 -2.69
N VAL A 175 20.29 -3.58 -1.95
CA VAL A 175 18.92 -3.04 -1.85
C VAL A 175 18.87 -2.01 -0.73
N VAL A 176 18.62 -0.76 -1.08
CA VAL A 176 18.45 0.34 -0.12
C VAL A 176 16.96 0.58 0.13
N THR A 177 16.50 0.22 1.31
CA THR A 177 15.11 0.36 1.75
C THR A 177 14.97 1.24 3.00
N ALA A 178 13.75 1.51 3.46
CA ALA A 178 13.50 2.40 4.60
C ALA A 178 12.10 2.16 5.22
N PRO A 179 11.88 2.55 6.49
CA PRO A 179 10.58 2.49 7.14
C PRO A 179 9.53 3.41 6.50
N GLY A 180 9.95 4.43 5.73
CA GLY A 180 9.02 5.35 5.08
C GLY A 180 9.68 6.35 4.13
N PRO A 181 8.88 7.24 3.51
CA PRO A 181 9.38 8.27 2.60
C PRO A 181 10.26 9.30 3.33
N GLY A 182 11.14 9.97 2.56
CA GLY A 182 12.03 11.00 3.09
C GLY A 182 13.21 10.47 3.92
N SER A 183 13.45 9.15 3.95
CA SER A 183 14.55 8.53 4.70
C SER A 183 15.93 8.67 4.03
N GLY A 184 16.00 9.23 2.81
CA GLY A 184 17.28 9.49 2.12
C GLY A 184 17.85 8.31 1.32
N LYS A 185 17.01 7.37 0.86
CA LYS A 185 17.43 6.20 0.07
C LYS A 185 18.24 6.57 -1.17
N MET A 186 17.70 7.46 -2.02
CA MET A 186 18.39 7.93 -3.24
C MET A 186 19.75 8.57 -2.92
N ALA A 187 19.78 9.49 -1.96
CA ALA A 187 21.02 10.16 -1.56
C ALA A 187 22.05 9.13 -1.02
N THR A 188 21.60 8.08 -0.34
CA THR A 188 22.45 6.96 0.10
C THR A 188 23.05 6.23 -1.09
N CYS A 189 22.24 5.85 -2.09
CA CYS A 189 22.72 5.19 -3.30
C CYS A 189 23.74 6.04 -4.04
N LEU A 190 23.44 7.33 -4.28
CA LEU A 190 24.35 8.26 -4.98
C LEU A 190 25.66 8.49 -4.21
N SER A 191 25.60 8.60 -2.88
CA SER A 191 26.78 8.71 -2.04
C SER A 191 27.65 7.45 -2.15
N GLN A 192 27.04 6.26 -2.20
CA GLN A 192 27.75 5.01 -2.41
C GLN A 192 28.40 4.95 -3.78
N LEU A 193 27.71 5.35 -4.85
CA LEU A 193 28.30 5.43 -6.20
C LEU A 193 29.53 6.35 -6.23
N TYR A 194 29.47 7.49 -5.55
CA TYR A 194 30.61 8.39 -5.42
C TYR A 194 31.81 7.68 -4.75
N HIS A 195 31.58 7.00 -3.65
CA HIS A 195 32.63 6.26 -2.93
C HIS A 195 33.17 5.07 -3.73
N GLU A 196 32.32 4.31 -4.42
CA GLU A 196 32.73 3.19 -5.27
C GLU A 196 33.60 3.69 -6.43
N HIS A 197 33.19 4.76 -7.11
CA HIS A 197 33.96 5.37 -8.18
C HIS A 197 35.35 5.83 -7.70
N LYS A 198 35.44 6.49 -6.54
CA LYS A 198 36.74 6.88 -5.91
C LYS A 198 37.64 5.70 -5.60
N ARG A 199 37.06 4.50 -5.44
CA ARG A 199 37.80 3.24 -5.20
C ARG A 199 38.10 2.46 -6.48
N GLY A 200 37.67 2.97 -7.64
CA GLY A 200 37.80 2.30 -8.93
C GLY A 200 36.90 1.10 -9.10
N ILE A 201 35.81 1.03 -8.33
CA ILE A 201 34.81 -0.05 -8.41
C ILE A 201 33.67 0.41 -9.31
N ALA A 202 33.38 -0.37 -10.36
CA ALA A 202 32.21 -0.15 -11.20
C ALA A 202 30.93 -0.50 -10.42
N ALA A 203 29.99 0.44 -10.37
CA ALA A 203 28.70 0.24 -9.74
C ALA A 203 27.62 1.11 -10.42
N GLY A 204 26.40 0.64 -10.45
CA GLY A 204 25.25 1.35 -10.99
C GLY A 204 24.16 1.63 -9.96
N TYR A 205 23.20 2.42 -10.39
CA TYR A 205 21.99 2.75 -9.64
C TYR A 205 20.78 2.23 -10.40
N ALA A 206 19.76 1.79 -9.69
CA ALA A 206 18.43 1.64 -10.25
C ALA A 206 17.37 1.93 -9.18
N LYS A 207 16.18 2.33 -9.64
CA LYS A 207 15.00 2.54 -8.81
C LYS A 207 14.00 1.42 -9.08
N PHE A 208 13.63 0.67 -8.06
CA PHE A 208 12.58 -0.32 -8.15
C PHE A 208 11.23 0.38 -8.12
N GLU A 209 10.42 0.16 -9.14
CA GLU A 209 9.10 0.76 -9.27
C GLU A 209 8.05 -0.28 -9.65
N THR A 210 6.83 -0.06 -9.16
CA THR A 210 5.63 -0.79 -9.53
C THR A 210 4.69 0.13 -10.31
N PHE A 211 4.57 1.38 -9.87
CA PHE A 211 3.77 2.43 -10.48
C PHE A 211 4.58 3.73 -10.63
N PRO A 212 4.22 4.59 -11.61
CA PRO A 212 3.26 4.33 -12.69
C PRO A 212 3.75 3.20 -13.59
N VAL A 213 2.83 2.58 -14.32
CA VAL A 213 3.17 1.53 -15.29
C VAL A 213 3.61 2.22 -16.59
N TRP A 214 4.90 2.13 -16.91
CA TRP A 214 5.55 2.97 -17.91
C TRP A 214 5.05 2.82 -19.33
N ASN A 215 4.72 1.59 -19.73
CA ASN A 215 4.29 1.22 -21.08
C ASN A 215 2.77 1.22 -21.29
N LEU A 216 2.01 1.71 -20.29
CA LEU A 216 0.58 1.99 -20.45
C LEU A 216 0.34 3.46 -20.82
N PRO A 217 -0.78 3.79 -21.48
CA PRO A 217 -1.17 5.18 -21.73
C PRO A 217 -1.23 6.03 -20.45
N LEU A 218 -1.00 7.34 -20.57
CA LEU A 218 -1.04 8.26 -19.42
C LEU A 218 -2.38 8.20 -18.67
N GLN A 219 -3.49 8.17 -19.39
CA GLN A 219 -4.84 8.11 -18.83
C GLN A 219 -5.38 6.68 -18.68
N HIS A 220 -4.50 5.68 -18.69
CA HIS A 220 -4.90 4.32 -18.44
C HIS A 220 -5.43 4.17 -16.99
N PRO A 221 -6.57 3.48 -16.75
CA PRO A 221 -7.15 3.36 -15.41
C PRO A 221 -6.18 2.88 -14.33
N VAL A 222 -5.25 1.98 -14.66
CA VAL A 222 -4.20 1.50 -13.74
C VAL A 222 -3.29 2.65 -13.28
N ASN A 223 -2.85 3.52 -14.18
CA ASN A 223 -2.04 4.69 -13.85
C ASN A 223 -2.84 5.75 -13.10
N LEU A 224 -4.10 5.99 -13.50
CA LEU A 224 -5.00 6.91 -12.81
C LEU A 224 -5.36 6.43 -11.39
N ALA A 225 -5.49 5.13 -11.16
CA ALA A 225 -5.73 4.58 -9.82
C ALA A 225 -4.54 4.81 -8.88
N TYR A 226 -3.32 4.82 -9.41
CA TYR A 226 -2.16 5.18 -8.62
C TYR A 226 -2.13 6.68 -8.30
N GLU A 227 -2.46 7.54 -9.25
CA GLU A 227 -2.60 8.99 -9.04
C GLU A 227 -3.69 9.28 -7.99
N ALA A 228 -4.81 8.55 -8.03
CA ALA A 228 -5.82 8.60 -6.96
C ALA A 228 -5.28 8.15 -5.60
N ALA A 229 -4.36 7.18 -5.55
CA ALA A 229 -3.77 6.69 -4.32
C ALA A 229 -2.75 7.66 -3.69
N THR A 230 -2.20 8.58 -4.49
CA THR A 230 -1.20 9.57 -4.10
C THR A 230 -1.70 11.02 -4.22
N ALA A 231 -3.01 11.20 -4.31
CA ALA A 231 -3.64 12.52 -4.50
C ALA A 231 -3.29 13.53 -3.39
N ASP A 232 -3.04 13.05 -2.16
CA ASP A 232 -2.59 13.83 -1.01
C ASP A 232 -1.10 14.24 -1.08
N LEU A 233 -0.31 13.58 -1.92
CA LEU A 233 1.13 13.83 -2.08
C LEU A 233 1.46 14.73 -3.28
N ASN A 234 0.47 15.12 -4.07
CA ASN A 234 0.64 15.85 -5.34
C ASN A 234 1.50 15.11 -6.37
N ASP A 235 1.52 13.78 -6.33
CA ASP A 235 2.13 12.97 -7.37
C ASP A 235 1.19 12.90 -8.56
N VAL A 236 1.66 13.39 -9.72
CA VAL A 236 0.92 13.40 -10.97
C VAL A 236 1.71 12.62 -12.01
N ASN A 237 1.03 11.76 -12.73
CA ASN A 237 1.63 11.06 -13.85
C ASN A 237 1.82 12.02 -15.03
N MET A 238 2.96 11.89 -15.72
CA MET A 238 3.25 12.67 -16.92
C MET A 238 4.04 11.85 -17.93
N ILE A 239 4.04 12.30 -19.16
CA ILE A 239 4.93 11.71 -20.19
C ILE A 239 6.37 12.09 -19.86
N ASP A 240 7.22 11.09 -19.78
CA ASP A 240 8.67 11.28 -19.70
C ASP A 240 9.18 11.81 -21.06
N HIS A 241 9.32 13.12 -21.16
CA HIS A 241 9.77 13.76 -22.39
C HIS A 241 11.25 13.48 -22.70
N TYR A 242 12.07 13.22 -21.68
CA TYR A 242 13.45 12.79 -21.89
C TYR A 242 13.53 11.41 -22.55
N HIS A 243 12.66 10.48 -22.14
CA HIS A 243 12.58 9.15 -22.74
C HIS A 243 12.08 9.24 -24.20
N LEU A 244 11.07 10.08 -24.43
CA LEU A 244 10.54 10.32 -25.77
C LEU A 244 11.61 10.95 -26.70
N GLU A 245 12.37 11.93 -26.22
CA GLU A 245 13.44 12.57 -26.98
C GLU A 245 14.60 11.61 -27.29
N ALA A 246 15.00 10.77 -26.32
CA ALA A 246 16.13 9.86 -26.46
C ALA A 246 15.82 8.64 -27.33
N TYR A 247 14.59 8.10 -27.27
CA TYR A 247 14.26 6.80 -27.84
C TYR A 247 13.06 6.80 -28.80
N GLY A 248 12.34 7.93 -28.93
CA GLY A 248 11.11 8.00 -29.72
C GLY A 248 9.94 7.19 -29.12
N VAL A 249 10.06 6.74 -27.88
CA VAL A 249 9.08 5.90 -27.18
C VAL A 249 8.41 6.70 -26.07
N ARG A 250 7.07 6.66 -26.03
CA ARG A 250 6.32 7.26 -24.92
C ARG A 250 6.42 6.38 -23.69
N SER A 251 6.77 6.98 -22.56
CA SER A 251 6.76 6.35 -21.24
C SER A 251 6.08 7.26 -20.24
N VAL A 252 5.38 6.69 -19.28
CA VAL A 252 4.73 7.42 -18.18
C VAL A 252 5.62 7.38 -16.95
N ASN A 253 5.82 8.52 -16.30
CA ASN A 253 6.60 8.61 -15.08
C ASN A 253 5.99 9.65 -14.13
N TYR A 254 6.52 9.81 -12.92
CA TYR A 254 6.08 10.87 -12.01
C TYR A 254 6.62 12.22 -12.40
N ASN A 255 5.82 13.27 -12.15
CA ASN A 255 6.28 14.65 -12.25
C ASN A 255 7.58 14.87 -11.47
N ARG A 256 7.67 14.42 -10.23
CA ARG A 256 8.87 14.60 -9.39
C ARG A 256 10.13 13.95 -9.95
N ASP A 257 10.01 12.75 -10.53
CA ASP A 257 11.16 12.05 -11.12
C ASP A 257 11.60 12.72 -12.42
N VAL A 258 10.66 13.22 -13.21
CA VAL A 258 10.95 13.97 -14.45
C VAL A 258 11.59 15.33 -14.13
N GLU A 259 11.07 16.06 -13.16
CA GLU A 259 11.59 17.36 -12.74
C GLU A 259 13.00 17.30 -12.15
N ILE A 260 13.30 16.27 -11.36
CA ILE A 260 14.63 16.11 -10.71
C ILE A 260 15.68 15.49 -11.63
N PHE A 261 15.27 14.86 -12.73
CA PHE A 261 16.18 14.11 -13.61
C PHE A 261 17.38 14.92 -14.11
N PRO A 262 17.28 16.21 -14.55
CA PRO A 262 18.46 16.98 -14.95
C PRO A 262 19.52 17.09 -13.87
N VAL A 263 19.10 17.24 -12.62
CA VAL A 263 20.00 17.30 -11.46
C VAL A 263 20.69 15.95 -11.24
N LEU A 264 19.92 14.84 -11.31
CA LEU A 264 20.47 13.50 -11.19
C LEU A 264 21.45 13.17 -12.31
N LYS A 265 21.09 13.51 -13.56
CA LYS A 265 21.99 13.36 -14.72
C LYS A 265 23.31 14.08 -14.51
N ALA A 266 23.28 15.34 -14.05
CA ALA A 266 24.47 16.10 -13.73
C ALA A 266 25.30 15.48 -12.58
N MET A 267 24.64 14.86 -11.58
CA MET A 267 25.34 14.12 -10.52
C MET A 267 26.06 12.89 -11.09
N PHE A 268 25.38 12.09 -11.94
CA PHE A 268 26.02 10.93 -12.60
C PHE A 268 27.19 11.33 -13.48
N GLU A 269 27.04 12.38 -14.30
CA GLU A 269 28.10 12.93 -15.15
C GLU A 269 29.31 13.35 -14.30
N ARG A 270 29.08 13.94 -13.14
CA ARG A 270 30.16 14.36 -12.26
C ARG A 270 30.82 13.19 -11.51
N ILE A 271 30.07 12.12 -11.22
CA ILE A 271 30.62 10.91 -10.58
C ILE A 271 31.43 10.10 -11.59
N HIS A 272 30.88 9.84 -12.78
CA HIS A 272 31.43 8.86 -13.74
C HIS A 272 32.05 9.47 -15.01
N GLY A 273 31.96 10.81 -15.20
CA GLY A 273 32.36 11.50 -16.42
C GLY A 273 31.27 11.53 -17.51
N SER A 274 30.28 10.66 -17.42
CA SER A 274 29.09 10.64 -18.29
C SER A 274 27.91 10.03 -17.54
N SER A 275 26.68 10.37 -17.95
CA SER A 275 25.48 9.71 -17.40
C SER A 275 25.17 8.43 -18.16
N PRO A 276 24.98 7.29 -17.49
CA PRO A 276 24.50 6.07 -18.13
C PRO A 276 23.00 6.12 -18.45
N TYR A 277 22.29 7.16 -17.99
CA TYR A 277 20.84 7.33 -18.14
C TYR A 277 20.53 8.54 -19.03
N GLN A 278 19.55 8.36 -19.92
CA GLN A 278 19.03 9.42 -20.77
C GLN A 278 17.67 9.95 -20.29
N SER A 279 17.01 9.20 -19.41
CA SER A 279 15.68 9.55 -18.88
C SER A 279 15.48 9.01 -17.46
N PRO A 280 14.48 9.53 -16.70
CA PRO A 280 14.06 8.90 -15.42
C PRO A 280 13.60 7.45 -15.60
N THR A 281 12.95 7.12 -16.72
CA THR A 281 12.53 5.76 -17.04
C THR A 281 13.74 4.80 -17.12
N ASP A 282 14.87 5.24 -17.67
CA ASP A 282 16.10 4.44 -17.74
C ASP A 282 16.66 4.10 -16.36
N MET A 283 16.47 4.96 -15.39
CA MET A 283 16.96 4.73 -14.03
C MET A 283 16.19 3.64 -13.31
N GLY A 284 14.98 3.35 -13.74
CA GLY A 284 14.10 2.44 -13.05
C GLY A 284 14.18 0.98 -13.53
N VAL A 285 13.54 0.10 -12.76
CA VAL A 285 13.22 -1.28 -13.14
C VAL A 285 11.73 -1.51 -12.85
N ASN A 286 10.93 -1.65 -13.91
CA ASN A 286 9.48 -1.85 -13.81
C ASN A 286 8.99 -2.73 -14.98
N MET A 287 8.64 -3.97 -14.67
CA MET A 287 8.15 -4.94 -15.64
C MET A 287 6.63 -5.20 -15.54
N VAL A 288 5.93 -4.40 -14.74
CA VAL A 288 4.50 -4.58 -14.44
C VAL A 288 3.65 -4.65 -15.71
N GLY A 289 3.78 -3.68 -16.60
CA GLY A 289 2.97 -3.64 -17.81
C GLY A 289 3.20 -4.79 -18.79
N ASN A 290 4.34 -5.48 -18.68
CA ASN A 290 4.64 -6.68 -19.48
C ASN A 290 3.93 -7.95 -18.93
N CYS A 291 3.33 -7.85 -17.75
CA CYS A 291 2.73 -8.96 -17.02
C CYS A 291 1.20 -8.85 -16.90
N ILE A 292 0.60 -7.80 -17.46
CA ILE A 292 -0.85 -7.69 -17.63
C ILE A 292 -1.27 -8.69 -18.70
N VAL A 293 -2.21 -9.56 -18.40
CA VAL A 293 -2.72 -10.63 -19.28
C VAL A 293 -4.18 -10.44 -19.67
N ASP A 294 -4.93 -9.66 -18.88
CA ASP A 294 -6.30 -9.21 -19.19
C ASP A 294 -6.44 -7.75 -18.75
N ASP A 295 -6.37 -6.85 -19.73
CA ASP A 295 -6.39 -5.41 -19.49
C ASP A 295 -7.75 -4.91 -19.01
N ASP A 296 -8.85 -5.48 -19.52
CA ASP A 296 -10.20 -5.11 -19.12
C ASP A 296 -10.43 -5.40 -17.63
N VAL A 297 -9.90 -6.52 -17.13
CA VAL A 297 -9.95 -6.88 -15.70
C VAL A 297 -9.15 -5.87 -14.86
N CYS A 298 -7.96 -5.48 -15.31
CA CYS A 298 -7.15 -4.49 -14.61
C CYS A 298 -7.79 -3.09 -14.64
N CYS A 299 -8.35 -2.69 -15.76
CA CYS A 299 -9.09 -1.42 -15.91
C CYS A 299 -10.26 -1.34 -14.95
N ALA A 300 -11.09 -2.38 -14.93
CA ALA A 300 -12.26 -2.43 -14.06
C ALA A 300 -11.88 -2.42 -12.57
N ALA A 301 -10.86 -3.17 -12.15
CA ALA A 301 -10.36 -3.18 -10.79
C ALA A 301 -9.79 -1.80 -10.38
N SER A 302 -9.11 -1.13 -11.30
CA SER A 302 -8.56 0.22 -11.11
C SER A 302 -9.65 1.28 -10.97
N GLN A 303 -10.69 1.23 -11.78
CA GLN A 303 -11.87 2.11 -11.66
C GLN A 303 -12.55 1.95 -10.30
N MET A 304 -12.64 0.72 -9.79
CA MET A 304 -13.15 0.44 -8.45
C MET A 304 -12.25 1.02 -7.35
N GLU A 305 -10.92 0.95 -7.51
CA GLU A 305 -10.00 1.55 -6.52
C GLU A 305 -10.10 3.08 -6.52
N ILE A 306 -10.24 3.73 -7.67
CA ILE A 306 -10.46 5.18 -7.77
C ILE A 306 -11.72 5.58 -6.98
N LEU A 307 -12.82 4.86 -7.18
CA LEU A 307 -14.09 5.11 -6.48
C LEU A 307 -13.96 4.90 -4.96
N ARG A 308 -13.27 3.84 -4.53
CA ARG A 308 -12.99 3.62 -3.09
C ARG A 308 -12.20 4.77 -2.47
N ARG A 309 -11.20 5.30 -3.19
CA ARG A 309 -10.41 6.45 -2.73
C ARG A 309 -11.26 7.71 -2.59
N TYR A 310 -12.14 7.95 -3.56
CA TYR A 310 -13.08 9.06 -3.50
C TYR A 310 -14.00 8.98 -2.27
N TYR A 311 -14.65 7.83 -2.04
CA TYR A 311 -15.48 7.66 -0.85
C TYR A 311 -14.69 7.78 0.45
N ALA A 312 -13.48 7.24 0.51
CA ALA A 312 -12.61 7.37 1.69
C ALA A 312 -12.27 8.83 2.00
N ALA A 313 -11.90 9.63 0.99
CA ALA A 313 -11.63 11.05 1.17
C ALA A 313 -12.86 11.83 1.63
N ARG A 314 -14.04 11.53 1.09
CA ARG A 314 -15.30 12.15 1.52
C ARG A 314 -15.66 11.80 2.96
N VAL A 315 -15.40 10.57 3.40
CA VAL A 315 -15.56 10.15 4.80
C VAL A 315 -14.57 10.88 5.70
N ASP A 316 -13.32 11.04 5.27
CA ASP A 316 -12.30 11.80 6.00
C ASP A 316 -12.69 13.27 6.18
N ALA A 317 -13.32 13.91 5.19
CA ALA A 317 -13.88 15.24 5.31
C ALA A 317 -14.97 15.32 6.41
N VAL A 318 -15.87 14.34 6.45
CA VAL A 318 -16.91 14.25 7.50
C VAL A 318 -16.29 14.04 8.89
N ARG A 319 -15.15 13.34 8.97
CA ARG A 319 -14.35 13.15 10.19
C ARG A 319 -13.51 14.37 10.58
N GLY A 320 -13.60 15.48 9.82
CA GLY A 320 -12.96 16.75 10.10
C GLY A 320 -11.51 16.88 9.64
N LYS A 321 -11.05 16.00 8.72
CA LYS A 321 -9.75 16.16 8.08
C LYS A 321 -9.82 17.22 6.97
N ASP A 322 -8.74 17.96 6.78
CA ASP A 322 -8.58 18.89 5.66
C ASP A 322 -8.17 18.11 4.40
N VAL A 323 -9.15 17.75 3.59
CA VAL A 323 -8.97 16.91 2.37
C VAL A 323 -9.71 17.48 1.15
N GLU A 324 -10.12 18.74 1.17
CA GLU A 324 -10.86 19.35 0.06
C GLU A 324 -10.10 19.29 -1.26
N GLU A 325 -8.81 19.61 -1.24
CA GLU A 325 -7.96 19.55 -2.43
C GLU A 325 -7.84 18.11 -2.96
N THR A 326 -7.68 17.14 -2.06
CA THR A 326 -7.63 15.71 -2.40
C THR A 326 -8.93 15.26 -3.06
N ILE A 327 -10.10 15.69 -2.55
CA ILE A 327 -11.41 15.35 -3.15
C ILE A 327 -11.51 15.92 -4.56
N ARG A 328 -11.14 17.19 -4.78
CA ARG A 328 -11.16 17.81 -6.12
C ARG A 328 -10.28 17.07 -7.13
N LYS A 329 -9.09 16.63 -6.70
CA LYS A 329 -8.19 15.81 -7.54
C LYS A 329 -8.82 14.47 -7.87
N LEU A 330 -9.42 13.79 -6.89
CA LEU A 330 -10.08 12.53 -7.10
C LEU A 330 -11.28 12.65 -8.06
N GLU A 331 -12.06 13.73 -7.98
CA GLU A 331 -13.13 14.03 -8.93
C GLU A 331 -12.60 14.22 -10.37
N LEU A 332 -11.45 14.87 -10.51
CA LEU A 332 -10.79 15.01 -11.81
C LEU A 332 -10.32 13.64 -12.35
N VAL A 333 -9.68 12.84 -11.50
CA VAL A 333 -9.23 11.49 -11.86
C VAL A 333 -10.42 10.59 -12.21
N MET A 334 -11.53 10.66 -11.46
CA MET A 334 -12.77 9.94 -11.79
C MET A 334 -13.27 10.31 -13.19
N LYS A 335 -13.29 11.61 -13.52
CA LYS A 335 -13.69 12.07 -14.85
C LYS A 335 -12.77 11.56 -15.96
N GLN A 336 -11.45 11.54 -15.71
CA GLN A 336 -10.46 11.05 -16.68
C GLN A 336 -10.55 9.53 -16.90
N ALA A 337 -10.90 8.78 -15.84
CA ALA A 337 -11.05 7.32 -15.87
C ALA A 337 -12.47 6.85 -16.24
N ASP A 338 -13.39 7.78 -16.55
CA ASP A 338 -14.82 7.53 -16.80
C ASP A 338 -15.47 6.73 -15.64
N VAL A 339 -15.21 7.16 -14.41
CA VAL A 339 -15.68 6.52 -13.17
C VAL A 339 -16.86 7.30 -12.60
N THR A 340 -17.97 6.60 -12.40
CA THR A 340 -19.15 7.12 -11.69
C THR A 340 -19.55 6.16 -10.57
N PRO A 341 -20.30 6.60 -9.54
CA PRO A 341 -20.81 5.71 -8.50
C PRO A 341 -21.63 4.52 -9.03
N ASP A 342 -22.29 4.66 -10.18
CA ASP A 342 -23.10 3.61 -10.79
C ASP A 342 -22.29 2.40 -11.30
N LEU A 343 -20.97 2.58 -11.52
CA LEU A 343 -20.09 1.47 -11.85
C LEU A 343 -19.97 0.44 -10.70
N PHE A 344 -20.33 0.85 -9.49
CA PHE A 344 -20.28 -0.02 -8.33
C PHE A 344 -21.67 -0.51 -7.93
N PRO A 345 -22.08 -1.75 -8.30
CA PRO A 345 -23.42 -2.26 -8.05
C PRO A 345 -23.84 -2.20 -6.57
N ALA A 346 -22.90 -2.34 -5.64
CA ALA A 346 -23.18 -2.25 -4.22
C ALA A 346 -23.62 -0.85 -3.78
N VAL A 347 -23.20 0.24 -4.45
CA VAL A 347 -23.67 1.60 -4.15
C VAL A 347 -25.16 1.71 -4.43
N ALA A 348 -25.57 1.44 -5.66
CA ALA A 348 -26.98 1.53 -6.04
C ALA A 348 -27.89 0.60 -5.22
N ALA A 349 -27.43 -0.64 -4.96
CA ALA A 349 -28.19 -1.63 -4.19
C ALA A 349 -28.35 -1.25 -2.71
N SER A 350 -27.30 -0.70 -2.09
CA SER A 350 -27.37 -0.25 -0.70
C SER A 350 -28.31 0.95 -0.53
N LEU A 351 -28.21 1.93 -1.43
CA LEU A 351 -29.10 3.11 -1.44
C LEU A 351 -30.56 2.72 -1.67
N LYS A 352 -30.80 1.83 -2.63
CA LYS A 352 -32.15 1.28 -2.87
C LYS A 352 -32.70 0.58 -1.62
N ARG A 353 -31.88 -0.31 -1.01
CA ARG A 353 -32.26 -1.05 0.20
C ARG A 353 -32.57 -0.12 1.37
N ALA A 354 -31.77 0.92 1.56
CA ALA A 354 -32.00 1.93 2.59
C ALA A 354 -33.34 2.69 2.37
N SER A 355 -33.64 3.07 1.13
CA SER A 355 -34.91 3.75 0.79
C SER A 355 -36.15 2.86 0.99
N GLU A 356 -36.03 1.55 0.75
CA GLU A 356 -37.11 0.58 0.95
C GLU A 356 -37.42 0.32 2.43
N THR A 357 -36.43 0.51 3.31
CA THR A 357 -36.52 0.10 4.72
C THR A 357 -36.44 1.27 5.70
N ASP A 358 -36.32 2.49 5.21
CA ASP A 358 -36.22 3.74 5.97
C ASP A 358 -35.12 3.67 7.07
N GLY A 359 -34.01 3.04 6.76
CA GLY A 359 -32.89 2.88 7.70
C GLY A 359 -31.56 2.56 7.01
N PRO A 360 -30.46 2.57 7.78
CA PRO A 360 -29.16 2.22 7.24
C PRO A 360 -29.14 0.83 6.63
N ALA A 361 -28.50 0.71 5.47
CA ALA A 361 -28.32 -0.53 4.74
C ALA A 361 -26.92 -0.66 4.18
N GLY A 362 -26.55 -1.87 3.82
CA GLY A 362 -25.34 -2.19 3.09
C GLY A 362 -25.64 -3.14 1.95
N ALA A 363 -24.76 -3.16 0.96
CA ALA A 363 -24.74 -4.15 -0.09
C ALA A 363 -23.32 -4.67 -0.31
N MET A 364 -23.21 -5.90 -0.76
CA MET A 364 -21.92 -6.57 -1.00
C MET A 364 -21.97 -7.35 -2.30
N VAL A 365 -20.96 -7.16 -3.14
CA VAL A 365 -20.67 -8.04 -4.26
C VAL A 365 -19.68 -9.10 -3.77
N LEU A 366 -20.08 -10.36 -3.82
CA LEU A 366 -19.24 -11.50 -3.47
C LEU A 366 -18.20 -11.76 -4.57
N PRO A 367 -17.13 -12.54 -4.31
CA PRO A 367 -16.12 -12.87 -5.31
C PRO A 367 -16.67 -13.51 -6.59
N ASP A 368 -17.76 -14.26 -6.48
CA ASP A 368 -18.47 -14.90 -7.60
C ASP A 368 -19.46 -13.97 -8.34
N GLY A 369 -19.50 -12.68 -7.97
CA GLY A 369 -20.33 -11.66 -8.60
C GLY A 369 -21.76 -11.55 -8.06
N ARG A 370 -22.20 -12.41 -7.13
CA ARG A 370 -23.54 -12.29 -6.51
C ARG A 370 -23.63 -11.04 -5.66
N LEU A 371 -24.73 -10.31 -5.82
CA LEU A 371 -25.01 -9.08 -5.07
C LEU A 371 -25.97 -9.37 -3.92
N ILE A 372 -25.59 -8.98 -2.72
CA ILE A 372 -26.31 -9.23 -1.47
C ILE A 372 -26.57 -7.92 -0.77
N THR A 373 -27.70 -7.81 -0.07
CA THR A 373 -28.02 -6.64 0.74
C THR A 373 -28.27 -7.03 2.19
N GLY A 374 -28.03 -6.08 3.10
CA GLY A 374 -28.39 -6.18 4.51
C GLY A 374 -28.91 -4.83 5.00
N ARG A 375 -29.85 -4.86 5.94
CA ARG A 375 -30.43 -3.65 6.53
C ARG A 375 -30.33 -3.69 8.05
N THR A 376 -30.36 -2.54 8.66
CA THR A 376 -30.52 -2.42 10.10
C THR A 376 -31.87 -2.99 10.55
N SER A 377 -31.87 -3.72 11.66
CA SER A 377 -33.07 -4.23 12.36
C SER A 377 -33.04 -3.80 13.83
N GLU A 378 -33.95 -4.30 14.63
CA GLU A 378 -33.99 -4.03 16.08
C GLU A 378 -32.77 -4.63 16.80
N THR A 379 -32.27 -5.78 16.35
CA THR A 379 -31.19 -6.53 17.00
C THR A 379 -29.85 -6.50 16.26
N LEU A 380 -29.83 -6.15 14.96
CA LEU A 380 -28.64 -6.21 14.12
C LEU A 380 -28.38 -4.86 13.44
N GLY A 381 -27.14 -4.42 13.45
CA GLY A 381 -26.67 -3.35 12.58
C GLY A 381 -26.61 -3.79 11.09
N ALA A 382 -26.61 -2.83 10.17
CA ALA A 382 -26.54 -3.11 8.73
C ALA A 382 -25.35 -4.00 8.34
N ALA A 383 -24.18 -3.78 8.95
CA ALA A 383 -22.97 -4.57 8.72
C ALA A 383 -23.15 -6.03 9.15
N SER A 384 -23.73 -6.25 10.33
CA SER A 384 -23.99 -7.59 10.89
C SER A 384 -25.01 -8.36 10.06
N ALA A 385 -26.10 -7.69 9.66
CA ALA A 385 -27.10 -8.29 8.80
C ALA A 385 -26.54 -8.66 7.42
N LEU A 386 -25.76 -7.77 6.80
CA LEU A 386 -25.10 -8.02 5.53
C LEU A 386 -24.13 -9.19 5.61
N LEU A 387 -23.32 -9.26 6.69
CA LEU A 387 -22.36 -10.35 6.93
C LEU A 387 -23.07 -11.70 7.02
N LEU A 388 -24.14 -11.79 7.83
CA LEU A 388 -24.92 -13.04 7.96
C LEU A 388 -25.57 -13.46 6.64
N ASN A 389 -26.13 -12.50 5.87
CA ASN A 389 -26.74 -12.78 4.57
C ASN A 389 -25.69 -13.27 3.56
N ALA A 390 -24.49 -12.69 3.59
CA ALA A 390 -23.37 -13.13 2.75
C ALA A 390 -22.95 -14.58 3.07
N LEU A 391 -22.85 -14.92 4.36
CA LEU A 391 -22.51 -16.28 4.80
C LEU A 391 -23.60 -17.29 4.40
N LYS A 392 -24.90 -16.92 4.53
CA LYS A 392 -26.01 -17.76 4.06
C LYS A 392 -25.92 -18.02 2.56
N THR A 393 -25.74 -16.98 1.77
CA THR A 393 -25.65 -17.10 0.32
C THR A 393 -24.46 -17.95 -0.13
N LEU A 394 -23.30 -17.79 0.51
CA LEU A 394 -22.11 -18.61 0.22
C LEU A 394 -22.30 -20.08 0.60
N ALA A 395 -23.07 -20.35 1.66
CA ALA A 395 -23.39 -21.69 2.12
C ALA A 395 -24.58 -22.34 1.38
N GLY A 396 -25.28 -21.61 0.52
CA GLY A 396 -26.50 -22.11 -0.14
C GLY A 396 -27.67 -22.33 0.84
N ILE A 397 -27.72 -21.54 1.92
CA ILE A 397 -28.76 -21.60 2.93
C ILE A 397 -29.90 -20.66 2.54
N ASP A 398 -31.14 -21.10 2.73
CA ASP A 398 -32.35 -20.30 2.46
C ASP A 398 -32.35 -19.00 3.28
N ASP A 399 -32.78 -17.91 2.64
CA ASP A 399 -32.83 -16.58 3.24
C ASP A 399 -33.76 -16.48 4.45
N GLU A 400 -34.84 -17.28 4.50
CA GLU A 400 -35.75 -17.30 5.63
C GLU A 400 -35.18 -17.98 6.87
N LYS A 401 -34.10 -18.76 6.72
CA LYS A 401 -33.49 -19.48 7.85
C LYS A 401 -32.64 -18.55 8.70
N HIS A 402 -32.94 -18.49 9.99
CA HIS A 402 -32.12 -17.77 10.96
C HIS A 402 -30.88 -18.59 11.34
N LEU A 403 -29.69 -18.02 11.19
CA LEU A 403 -28.41 -18.63 11.60
C LEU A 403 -28.17 -18.58 13.11
N ILE A 404 -28.83 -17.65 13.78
CA ILE A 404 -28.70 -17.42 15.22
C ILE A 404 -30.11 -17.37 15.76
N ALA A 405 -30.41 -18.26 16.69
CA ALA A 405 -31.74 -18.34 17.29
C ALA A 405 -32.00 -17.14 18.21
N SER A 406 -33.27 -16.68 18.31
CA SER A 406 -33.65 -15.53 19.13
C SER A 406 -33.22 -15.67 20.59
N HIS A 407 -33.32 -16.90 21.15
CA HIS A 407 -32.91 -17.18 22.53
C HIS A 407 -31.38 -17.00 22.77
N VAL A 408 -30.56 -16.84 21.70
CA VAL A 408 -29.13 -16.51 21.80
C VAL A 408 -28.95 -15.00 21.63
N LEU A 409 -29.69 -14.37 20.69
CA LEU A 409 -29.55 -12.93 20.42
C LEU A 409 -30.10 -12.05 21.53
N GLU A 410 -31.33 -12.34 22.01
CA GLU A 410 -32.03 -11.52 23.01
C GLU A 410 -31.22 -11.33 24.30
N PRO A 411 -30.66 -12.38 24.93
CA PRO A 411 -29.86 -12.22 26.13
C PRO A 411 -28.58 -11.37 25.89
N ILE A 412 -28.00 -11.41 24.72
CA ILE A 412 -26.81 -10.58 24.37
C ILE A 412 -27.23 -9.11 24.25
N CYS A 413 -28.37 -8.83 23.61
CA CYS A 413 -28.92 -7.47 23.51
C CYS A 413 -29.27 -6.92 24.91
N ASP A 414 -29.87 -7.73 25.78
CA ASP A 414 -30.21 -7.37 27.16
C ASP A 414 -28.95 -7.13 28.01
N LEU A 415 -27.94 -7.97 27.88
CA LEU A 415 -26.65 -7.77 28.55
C LEU A 415 -26.02 -6.44 28.11
N LYS A 416 -26.04 -6.16 26.81
CA LYS A 416 -25.47 -4.96 26.21
C LYS A 416 -26.13 -3.69 26.74
N THR A 417 -27.46 -3.66 26.80
CA THR A 417 -28.20 -2.48 27.25
C THR A 417 -28.36 -2.39 28.77
N GLY A 418 -28.58 -3.53 29.46
CA GLY A 418 -28.83 -3.57 30.89
C GLY A 418 -27.59 -3.46 31.75
N TYR A 419 -26.46 -4.03 31.34
CA TYR A 419 -25.25 -4.15 32.17
C TYR A 419 -24.02 -3.44 31.58
N MET A 420 -23.83 -3.47 30.25
CA MET A 420 -22.68 -2.85 29.61
C MET A 420 -22.85 -1.34 29.35
N GLY A 421 -24.05 -0.79 29.59
CA GLY A 421 -24.35 0.64 29.50
C GLY A 421 -24.51 1.17 28.07
N HIS A 422 -24.67 0.29 27.07
CA HIS A 422 -25.01 0.70 25.73
C HIS A 422 -26.49 1.10 25.63
N ARG A 423 -26.78 2.13 24.84
CA ARG A 423 -28.19 2.53 24.57
C ARG A 423 -28.78 1.83 23.37
N ASN A 424 -27.93 1.28 22.51
CA ASN A 424 -28.32 0.61 21.26
C ASN A 424 -28.20 -0.90 21.45
N PRO A 425 -29.29 -1.68 21.36
CA PRO A 425 -29.23 -3.14 21.50
C PRO A 425 -28.61 -3.84 20.31
N ARG A 426 -28.51 -3.18 19.15
CA ARG A 426 -28.03 -3.77 17.91
C ARG A 426 -26.61 -4.32 18.05
N LEU A 427 -26.43 -5.55 17.62
CA LEU A 427 -25.14 -6.23 17.68
C LEU A 427 -24.22 -5.76 16.56
N HIS A 428 -22.96 -5.54 16.90
CA HIS A 428 -21.85 -5.34 15.99
C HIS A 428 -21.37 -6.63 15.34
N THR A 429 -20.57 -6.55 14.32
CA THR A 429 -20.11 -7.72 13.55
C THR A 429 -19.33 -8.73 14.37
N ASP A 430 -18.52 -8.31 15.33
CA ASP A 430 -17.79 -9.18 16.26
C ASP A 430 -18.73 -9.91 17.24
N GLU A 431 -19.71 -9.20 17.81
CA GLU A 431 -20.75 -9.77 18.69
C GLU A 431 -21.58 -10.83 17.94
N VAL A 432 -21.93 -10.54 16.68
CA VAL A 432 -22.67 -11.48 15.81
C VAL A 432 -21.86 -12.71 15.47
N LEU A 433 -20.55 -12.60 15.23
CA LEU A 433 -19.69 -13.76 14.96
C LEU A 433 -19.50 -14.62 16.20
N LEU A 434 -19.47 -14.03 17.41
CA LEU A 434 -19.49 -14.79 18.65
C LEU A 434 -20.81 -15.56 18.82
N ALA A 435 -21.94 -14.89 18.62
CA ALA A 435 -23.27 -15.50 18.68
C ALA A 435 -23.44 -16.63 17.65
N LEU A 436 -22.98 -16.43 16.40
CA LEU A 436 -22.94 -17.46 15.38
C LEU A 436 -22.07 -18.65 15.78
N THR A 437 -20.92 -18.39 16.40
CA THR A 437 -20.02 -19.45 16.87
C THR A 437 -20.66 -20.29 17.97
N ILE A 438 -21.39 -19.67 18.89
CA ILE A 438 -22.14 -20.36 19.93
C ILE A 438 -23.26 -21.21 19.31
N SER A 439 -24.05 -20.64 18.38
CA SER A 439 -25.11 -21.34 17.67
C SER A 439 -24.59 -22.56 16.90
N ALA A 440 -23.41 -22.42 16.29
CA ALA A 440 -22.75 -23.48 15.52
C ALA A 440 -22.33 -24.70 16.34
N LEU A 441 -22.32 -24.62 17.68
CA LEU A 441 -22.07 -25.77 18.56
C LEU A 441 -23.22 -26.81 18.53
N SER A 442 -24.44 -26.38 18.24
CA SER A 442 -25.63 -27.22 18.24
C SER A 442 -26.42 -27.21 16.94
N ASP A 443 -26.18 -26.24 16.07
CA ASP A 443 -26.85 -26.12 14.76
C ASP A 443 -25.87 -26.34 13.59
N PRO A 444 -25.98 -27.46 12.86
CA PRO A 444 -25.14 -27.74 11.70
C PRO A 444 -25.22 -26.68 10.61
N VAL A 445 -26.36 -25.98 10.48
CA VAL A 445 -26.55 -24.93 9.47
C VAL A 445 -25.76 -23.68 9.85
N ALA A 446 -25.76 -23.31 11.13
CA ALA A 446 -24.93 -22.23 11.63
C ALA A 446 -23.43 -22.55 11.45
N GLN A 447 -23.04 -23.82 11.66
CA GLN A 447 -21.66 -24.28 11.41
C GLN A 447 -21.28 -24.17 9.92
N GLN A 448 -22.16 -24.61 9.02
CA GLN A 448 -21.94 -24.52 7.58
C GLN A 448 -21.77 -23.06 7.12
N ALA A 449 -22.58 -22.14 7.65
CA ALA A 449 -22.46 -20.71 7.40
C ALA A 449 -21.13 -20.15 7.90
N LYS A 450 -20.73 -20.50 9.15
CA LYS A 450 -19.47 -20.05 9.76
C LYS A 450 -18.24 -20.47 8.93
N GLU A 451 -18.24 -21.65 8.35
CA GLU A 451 -17.16 -22.15 7.49
C GLU A 451 -16.93 -21.30 6.23
N GLN A 452 -17.92 -20.50 5.83
CA GLN A 452 -17.83 -19.59 4.68
C GLN A 452 -17.03 -18.31 4.97
N LEU A 453 -16.65 -18.01 6.20
CA LEU A 453 -15.92 -16.79 6.55
C LEU A 453 -14.65 -16.59 5.68
N LYS A 454 -13.94 -17.66 5.36
CA LYS A 454 -12.75 -17.66 4.50
C LYS A 454 -13.05 -17.23 3.05
N ASN A 455 -14.29 -17.45 2.60
CA ASN A 455 -14.74 -17.18 1.23
C ASN A 455 -15.25 -15.73 1.02
N LEU A 456 -15.23 -14.92 2.08
CA LEU A 456 -15.57 -13.49 2.01
C LEU A 456 -14.42 -12.63 1.48
N ARG A 457 -13.19 -13.14 1.48
CA ARG A 457 -12.02 -12.39 1.03
C ARG A 457 -12.15 -11.94 -0.42
N GLY A 458 -11.92 -10.64 -0.68
CA GLY A 458 -12.07 -10.04 -2.00
C GLY A 458 -13.49 -9.54 -2.31
N SER A 459 -14.45 -9.72 -1.39
CA SER A 459 -15.79 -9.09 -1.53
C SER A 459 -15.69 -7.57 -1.46
N GLU A 460 -16.60 -6.89 -2.17
CA GLU A 460 -16.71 -5.44 -2.22
C GLU A 460 -18.03 -4.99 -1.58
N ALA A 461 -17.97 -4.21 -0.53
CA ALA A 461 -19.15 -3.74 0.20
C ALA A 461 -19.26 -2.21 0.24
N HIS A 462 -20.51 -1.73 0.15
CA HIS A 462 -20.84 -0.33 0.35
C HIS A 462 -21.97 -0.18 1.37
N PHE A 463 -21.83 0.80 2.27
CA PHE A 463 -22.81 1.11 3.30
C PHE A 463 -23.31 2.54 3.17
N THR A 464 -24.58 2.73 3.45
CA THR A 464 -25.26 4.04 3.33
C THR A 464 -24.95 5.00 4.48
N VAL A 465 -24.14 4.56 5.45
CA VAL A 465 -23.63 5.36 6.57
C VAL A 465 -22.21 4.94 6.94
N ILE A 466 -21.48 5.81 7.60
CA ILE A 466 -20.18 5.50 8.18
C ILE A 466 -20.41 4.51 9.33
N LEU A 467 -19.75 3.36 9.28
CA LEU A 467 -19.83 2.34 10.32
C LEU A 467 -19.01 2.70 11.55
N SER A 468 -19.22 1.94 12.64
CA SER A 468 -18.33 1.96 13.80
C SER A 468 -16.93 1.48 13.43
N GLU A 469 -15.92 1.87 14.21
CA GLU A 469 -14.55 1.40 13.98
C GLU A 469 -14.41 -0.12 14.13
N GLU A 470 -15.18 -0.71 15.04
CA GLU A 470 -15.21 -2.15 15.30
C GLU A 470 -15.70 -2.92 14.07
N ASP A 471 -16.83 -2.50 13.51
CA ASP A 471 -17.40 -3.10 12.30
C ASP A 471 -16.47 -2.94 11.09
N GLU A 472 -15.94 -1.73 10.87
CA GLU A 472 -15.01 -1.46 9.77
C GLU A 472 -13.75 -2.31 9.90
N LYS A 473 -13.13 -2.37 11.08
CA LYS A 473 -11.91 -3.16 11.33
C LYS A 473 -12.13 -4.65 11.10
N LEU A 474 -13.27 -5.19 11.58
CA LEU A 474 -13.56 -6.62 11.41
C LEU A 474 -13.79 -6.96 9.93
N LEU A 475 -14.63 -6.22 9.21
CA LEU A 475 -14.88 -6.46 7.79
C LEU A 475 -13.56 -6.42 6.98
N ARG A 476 -12.69 -5.44 7.23
CA ARG A 476 -11.37 -5.37 6.60
C ARG A 476 -10.45 -6.56 6.94
N ARG A 477 -10.50 -7.07 8.19
CA ARG A 477 -9.76 -8.28 8.59
C ARG A 477 -10.26 -9.54 7.89
N LEU A 478 -11.54 -9.62 7.60
CA LEU A 478 -12.13 -10.69 6.80
C LEU A 478 -11.74 -10.59 5.31
N GLY A 479 -11.04 -9.53 4.92
CA GLY A 479 -10.61 -9.28 3.54
C GLY A 479 -11.69 -8.67 2.66
N ILE A 480 -12.74 -8.07 3.27
CA ILE A 480 -13.79 -7.33 2.58
C ILE A 480 -13.32 -5.89 2.36
N HIS A 481 -13.43 -5.41 1.14
CA HIS A 481 -13.21 -4.00 0.81
C HIS A 481 -14.47 -3.21 1.12
N VAL A 482 -14.36 -2.19 1.98
CA VAL A 482 -15.52 -1.42 2.43
C VAL A 482 -15.42 0.05 2.03
N SER A 483 -16.55 0.60 1.62
CA SER A 483 -16.76 2.03 1.36
C SER A 483 -18.07 2.50 1.99
N PHE A 484 -18.21 3.80 2.19
CA PHE A 484 -19.34 4.38 2.92
C PHE A 484 -19.85 5.64 2.25
N GLU A 485 -21.18 5.87 2.28
CA GLU A 485 -21.71 7.22 2.10
C GLU A 485 -21.15 8.14 3.22
N PRO A 486 -20.76 9.38 2.88
CA PRO A 486 -20.10 10.29 3.83
C PRO A 486 -21.12 10.93 4.78
N LYS A 487 -21.82 10.11 5.55
CA LYS A 487 -22.78 10.55 6.56
C LYS A 487 -22.87 9.56 7.72
N TYR A 488 -23.09 10.06 8.92
CA TYR A 488 -23.43 9.23 10.07
C TYR A 488 -24.91 8.91 10.13
N GLU A 489 -25.28 7.78 10.77
CA GLU A 489 -26.68 7.39 10.99
C GLU A 489 -27.46 8.46 11.76
N THR A 490 -26.80 9.17 12.66
CA THR A 490 -27.41 10.20 13.49
C THR A 490 -26.51 11.43 13.59
N ARG A 491 -27.13 12.60 13.77
CA ARG A 491 -26.45 13.88 13.98
C ARG A 491 -25.99 14.10 15.44
N ARG A 492 -26.24 13.16 16.35
CA ARG A 492 -25.82 13.27 17.74
C ARG A 492 -24.32 13.04 17.83
N LEU A 493 -23.58 13.99 18.41
CA LEU A 493 -22.13 13.94 18.55
C LEU A 493 -21.66 12.85 19.55
N TYR A 494 -22.55 12.34 20.39
CA TYR A 494 -22.26 11.36 21.41
C TYR A 494 -23.21 10.16 21.31
N HIS A 495 -22.64 9.03 20.93
CA HIS A 495 -23.28 7.72 20.92
C HIS A 495 -22.50 6.80 21.85
N LYS A 496 -22.99 6.65 23.08
CA LYS A 496 -22.64 5.51 23.92
C LYS A 496 -23.86 4.65 24.11
#